data_c258b4f7a9a8512d62f696b71f616348
#
_entry.id   c258b4f7a9a8512d62f696b71f616348
#
_cell.length_a   1.000
_cell.length_b   1.000
_cell.length_c   1.000
_cell.angle_alpha   90.00
_cell.angle_beta   90.00
_cell.angle_gamma   90.00
#
_symmetry.space_group_name_H-M   'P 1'
#
loop_
_entity.id
_entity.type
_entity.pdbx_description
1 polymer ?
#
loop_
_entity_poly.entity_id
_entity_poly.type
_entity_poly.pdbx_seq_one_letter_code
_entity_poly.pdbx_strand_id
1 'polypeptide(L)'
;MEGFGGAVRCLYHGSLYIVERPECGRGKPYNDYGLGFYCTETPDMAKEWAVARNRNGFANRYELDCTGLDILDLSQSCGVLGWLAVLLENRVFDASSALAYEAREYLKQVFMPDYRGRDCIVGYRADDSYFSFAQDFINGTISYRQLGRAMRLGKLGEQFVLKSERAFERIEFKGYEIVRAEEWYGRKMARDRAARRAYFDREREHRMKGDIYITQILDEEMTPDDPRLR
;
A
#
# COMPACT_ATOMS: atom_id res chain seq x y z
N MET A 1 -20.02 11.13 -6.09
CA MET A 1 -19.09 11.19 -4.94
C MET A 1 -19.91 10.90 -3.70
N GLU A 2 -20.08 9.63 -3.36
CA GLU A 2 -20.57 9.27 -2.02
C GLU A 2 -19.35 9.36 -1.11
N GLY A 3 -19.30 10.46 -0.35
CA GLY A 3 -18.22 10.72 0.58
C GLY A 3 -18.22 9.67 1.70
N PHE A 4 -17.04 9.32 2.20
CA PHE A 4 -16.79 8.54 3.43
C PHE A 4 -17.39 9.21 4.70
N GLY A 5 -18.50 9.94 4.56
CA GLY A 5 -19.12 10.75 5.59
C GLY A 5 -19.78 9.90 6.65
N GLY A 6 -19.29 10.01 7.89
CA GLY A 6 -20.06 9.70 9.08
C GLY A 6 -20.00 8.29 9.63
N ALA A 7 -19.13 7.40 9.16
CA ALA A 7 -19.01 6.05 9.69
C ALA A 7 -17.80 5.91 10.62
N VAL A 8 -18.01 5.32 11.78
CA VAL A 8 -16.92 4.81 12.63
C VAL A 8 -16.31 3.60 11.96
N ARG A 9 -14.97 3.59 11.79
CA ARG A 9 -14.23 2.46 11.23
C ARG A 9 -13.51 1.69 12.33
N CYS A 10 -13.59 0.36 12.25
CA CYS A 10 -12.81 -0.51 13.11
C CYS A 10 -11.46 -0.79 12.43
N LEU A 11 -10.38 -0.36 13.05
CA LEU A 11 -9.03 -0.47 12.54
C LEU A 11 -8.16 -1.34 13.44
N TYR A 12 -7.18 -2.01 12.82
CA TYR A 12 -6.23 -2.88 13.53
C TYR A 12 -4.80 -2.50 13.17
N HIS A 13 -3.93 -2.42 14.18
CA HIS A 13 -2.50 -2.21 14.01
C HIS A 13 -1.72 -3.38 14.59
N GLY A 14 -0.96 -4.07 13.75
CA GLY A 14 -0.08 -5.15 14.19
C GLY A 14 1.30 -4.64 14.58
N SER A 15 1.73 -4.89 15.79
CA SER A 15 3.06 -4.51 16.28
C SER A 15 3.59 -5.45 17.36
N LEU A 16 4.87 -5.29 17.70
CA LEU A 16 5.50 -6.03 18.81
C LEU A 16 5.12 -5.48 20.18
N TYR A 17 4.34 -4.41 20.23
CA TYR A 17 3.96 -3.69 21.43
C TYR A 17 2.47 -3.37 21.43
N ILE A 18 1.91 -3.21 22.61
CA ILE A 18 0.59 -2.60 22.78
C ILE A 18 0.75 -1.10 22.55
N VAL A 19 -0.04 -0.51 21.65
CA VAL A 19 -0.02 0.91 21.33
C VAL A 19 -1.37 1.50 21.72
N GLU A 20 -1.54 1.87 22.97
CA GLU A 20 -2.80 2.43 23.47
C GLU A 20 -3.07 3.85 22.93
N ARG A 21 -2.00 4.63 22.76
CA ARG A 21 -2.06 6.01 22.25
C ARG A 21 -1.07 6.19 21.11
N PRO A 22 -1.52 6.03 19.87
CA PRO A 22 -0.66 6.36 18.71
C PRO A 22 -0.40 7.86 18.68
N GLU A 23 0.83 8.25 18.32
CA GLU A 23 1.26 9.64 18.31
C GLU A 23 1.53 10.09 16.87
N CYS A 24 1.03 11.28 16.50
CA CYS A 24 1.30 11.89 15.21
C CYS A 24 2.81 12.16 15.04
N GLY A 25 3.33 11.96 13.85
CA GLY A 25 4.74 12.17 13.54
C GLY A 25 5.68 11.06 14.03
N ARG A 26 5.20 10.06 14.76
CA ARG A 26 5.98 8.86 15.09
C ARG A 26 5.91 7.83 13.98
N GLY A 27 6.99 7.07 13.79
CA GLY A 27 7.08 6.00 12.82
C GLY A 27 8.30 6.13 11.91
N LYS A 28 8.32 5.33 10.85
CA LYS A 28 9.39 5.37 9.86
C LYS A 28 8.97 6.25 8.68
N PRO A 29 9.78 7.26 8.30
CA PRO A 29 9.45 8.12 7.15
C PRO A 29 9.49 7.37 5.80
N TYR A 30 10.14 6.20 5.75
CA TYR A 30 10.32 5.39 4.54
C TYR A 30 9.27 4.27 4.40
N ASN A 31 8.10 4.43 4.99
CA ASN A 31 6.96 3.54 4.74
C ASN A 31 6.26 3.94 3.43
N ASP A 32 5.34 3.11 2.95
CA ASP A 32 4.69 3.24 1.62
C ASP A 32 4.07 4.64 1.38
N TYR A 33 3.52 5.26 2.42
CA TYR A 33 2.93 6.60 2.38
C TYR A 33 3.66 7.60 3.30
N GLY A 34 4.93 7.33 3.61
CA GLY A 34 5.74 8.15 4.52
C GLY A 34 5.35 8.02 5.99
N LEU A 35 5.58 9.07 6.77
CA LEU A 35 5.18 9.10 8.18
C LEU A 35 3.67 8.96 8.34
N GLY A 36 3.24 8.16 9.31
CA GLY A 36 1.85 7.94 9.66
C GLY A 36 1.66 6.72 10.55
N PHE A 37 0.44 6.55 11.06
CA PHE A 37 0.04 5.38 11.81
C PHE A 37 -0.68 4.39 10.90
N TYR A 38 -0.05 3.27 10.65
CA TYR A 38 -0.46 2.27 9.66
C TYR A 38 -1.40 1.23 10.27
N CYS A 39 -2.62 1.22 9.81
CA CYS A 39 -3.68 0.28 10.21
C CYS A 39 -4.19 -0.51 9.01
N THR A 40 -5.07 -1.45 9.28
CA THR A 40 -5.87 -2.19 8.32
C THR A 40 -7.26 -2.46 8.90
N GLU A 41 -8.26 -2.62 8.05
CA GLU A 41 -9.60 -3.07 8.48
C GLU A 41 -9.68 -4.60 8.63
N THR A 42 -8.62 -5.32 8.23
CA THR A 42 -8.56 -6.80 8.27
C THR A 42 -7.78 -7.26 9.50
N PRO A 43 -8.44 -7.87 10.52
CA PRO A 43 -7.76 -8.31 11.74
C PRO A 43 -6.64 -9.32 11.49
N ASP A 44 -6.84 -10.27 10.57
CA ASP A 44 -5.84 -11.28 10.24
C ASP A 44 -4.57 -10.68 9.64
N MET A 45 -4.72 -9.60 8.86
CA MET A 45 -3.58 -8.85 8.33
C MET A 45 -2.78 -8.18 9.44
N ALA A 46 -3.44 -7.56 10.40
CA ALA A 46 -2.76 -6.98 11.56
C ALA A 46 -2.02 -8.05 12.38
N LYS A 47 -2.59 -9.26 12.50
CA LYS A 47 -1.93 -10.39 13.16
C LYS A 47 -0.66 -10.81 12.44
N GLU A 48 -0.67 -10.86 11.10
CA GLU A 48 0.54 -11.13 10.33
C GLU A 48 1.62 -10.03 10.48
N TRP A 49 1.20 -8.76 10.64
CA TRP A 49 2.14 -7.66 10.89
C TRP A 49 2.73 -7.72 12.29
N ALA A 50 1.94 -8.18 13.25
CA ALA A 50 2.31 -8.24 14.66
C ALA A 50 3.49 -9.17 14.94
N VAL A 51 3.71 -10.21 14.12
CA VAL A 51 4.69 -11.26 14.41
C VAL A 51 5.95 -11.17 13.56
N ALA A 52 7.07 -11.52 14.18
CA ALA A 52 8.33 -11.82 13.52
C ALA A 52 8.74 -13.27 13.84
N ARG A 53 9.80 -13.75 13.20
CA ARG A 53 10.31 -15.10 13.48
C ARG A 53 10.62 -15.24 14.98
N ASN A 54 9.95 -16.18 15.63
CA ASN A 54 10.08 -16.48 17.06
C ASN A 54 9.74 -15.28 18.01
N ARG A 55 8.95 -14.32 17.54
CA ARG A 55 8.50 -13.19 18.35
C ARG A 55 7.00 -13.00 18.23
N ASN A 56 6.31 -13.17 19.36
CA ASN A 56 4.91 -12.82 19.48
C ASN A 56 4.72 -11.30 19.40
N GLY A 57 3.51 -10.87 19.07
CA GLY A 57 3.15 -9.47 19.00
C GLY A 57 1.70 -9.24 19.43
N PHE A 58 1.17 -8.11 19.04
CA PHE A 58 -0.15 -7.65 19.43
C PHE A 58 -0.89 -7.10 18.21
N ALA A 59 -2.12 -7.55 18.01
CA ALA A 59 -3.07 -6.91 17.11
C ALA A 59 -3.89 -5.92 17.93
N ASN A 60 -3.52 -4.66 17.86
CA ASN A 60 -4.18 -3.56 18.56
C ASN A 60 -5.42 -3.16 17.78
N ARG A 61 -6.57 -3.02 18.45
CA ARG A 61 -7.85 -2.65 17.86
C ARG A 61 -8.23 -1.23 18.24
N TYR A 62 -8.75 -0.51 17.26
CA TYR A 62 -9.20 0.88 17.40
C TYR A 62 -10.54 1.11 16.71
N GLU A 63 -11.21 2.17 17.15
CA GLU A 63 -12.30 2.79 16.42
C GLU A 63 -11.86 4.20 16.00
N LEU A 64 -12.08 4.54 14.74
CA LEU A 64 -11.80 5.86 14.18
C LEU A 64 -13.12 6.50 13.73
N ASP A 65 -13.45 7.65 14.33
CA ASP A 65 -14.53 8.50 13.81
C ASP A 65 -14.04 9.25 12.58
N CYS A 66 -14.51 8.83 11.41
CA CYS A 66 -14.16 9.42 10.12
C CYS A 66 -14.96 10.69 9.77
N THR A 67 -15.88 11.15 10.65
CA THR A 67 -16.73 12.30 10.36
C THR A 67 -15.92 13.54 10.04
N GLY A 68 -16.03 14.03 8.81
CA GLY A 68 -15.37 15.24 8.32
C GLY A 68 -13.85 15.11 8.17
N LEU A 69 -13.25 13.92 8.27
CA LEU A 69 -11.86 13.70 7.88
C LEU A 69 -11.71 13.70 6.35
N ASP A 70 -10.63 14.28 5.88
CA ASP A 70 -10.24 14.24 4.48
C ASP A 70 -9.48 12.93 4.21
N ILE A 71 -10.17 11.97 3.60
CA ILE A 71 -9.65 10.61 3.34
C ILE A 71 -9.43 10.43 1.85
N LEU A 72 -8.19 10.24 1.44
CA LEU A 72 -7.83 9.92 0.07
C LEU A 72 -7.73 8.39 -0.10
N ASP A 73 -8.59 7.82 -0.94
CA ASP A 73 -8.47 6.44 -1.39
C ASP A 73 -7.71 6.39 -2.70
N LEU A 74 -6.44 6.00 -2.63
CA LEU A 74 -5.54 5.91 -3.79
C LEU A 74 -5.96 4.80 -4.76
N SER A 75 -6.55 3.72 -4.25
CA SER A 75 -6.93 2.57 -5.08
C SER A 75 -8.12 2.89 -5.98
N GLN A 76 -9.03 3.74 -5.52
CA GLN A 76 -10.21 4.15 -6.26
C GLN A 76 -10.03 5.45 -7.05
N SER A 77 -9.31 6.43 -6.46
CA SER A 77 -9.26 7.78 -7.02
C SER A 77 -8.12 7.98 -8.03
N CYS A 78 -7.02 7.25 -7.90
CA CYS A 78 -5.78 7.56 -8.63
C CYS A 78 -5.26 6.40 -9.47
N GLY A 79 -5.90 5.24 -9.40
CA GLY A 79 -5.43 4.03 -10.08
C GLY A 79 -4.06 3.55 -9.57
N VAL A 80 -3.56 2.47 -10.19
CA VAL A 80 -2.31 1.85 -9.74
C VAL A 80 -1.06 2.71 -9.99
N LEU A 81 -1.06 3.58 -11.02
CA LEU A 81 0.07 4.47 -11.31
C LEU A 81 0.15 5.65 -10.33
N GLY A 82 -0.99 6.20 -9.91
CA GLY A 82 -1.01 7.21 -8.85
C GLY A 82 -0.54 6.66 -7.51
N TRP A 83 -0.98 5.45 -7.15
CA TRP A 83 -0.44 4.74 -6.00
C TRP A 83 1.07 4.50 -6.12
N LEU A 84 1.54 4.05 -7.30
CA LEU A 84 2.97 3.80 -7.55
C LEU A 84 3.79 5.09 -7.44
N ALA A 85 3.29 6.23 -7.93
CA ALA A 85 3.96 7.52 -7.80
C ALA A 85 4.18 7.89 -6.31
N VAL A 86 3.18 7.69 -5.44
CA VAL A 86 3.33 7.90 -4.00
C VAL A 86 4.35 6.94 -3.38
N LEU A 87 4.36 5.68 -3.81
CA LEU A 87 5.32 4.69 -3.34
C LEU A 87 6.75 5.05 -3.74
N LEU A 88 6.96 5.49 -4.99
CA LEU A 88 8.26 5.95 -5.52
C LEU A 88 8.81 7.19 -4.81
N GLU A 89 7.94 8.02 -4.26
CA GLU A 89 8.34 9.18 -3.45
C GLU A 89 8.84 8.78 -2.07
N ASN A 90 8.21 7.77 -1.44
CA ASN A 90 8.45 7.44 -0.04
C ASN A 90 9.41 6.26 0.17
N ARG A 91 9.58 5.38 -0.81
CA ARG A 91 10.43 4.18 -0.72
C ARG A 91 11.65 4.28 -1.63
N VAL A 92 12.69 3.57 -1.27
CA VAL A 92 13.91 3.48 -2.08
C VAL A 92 13.75 2.39 -3.13
N PHE A 93 13.73 2.80 -4.40
CA PHE A 93 13.72 1.90 -5.56
C PHE A 93 15.09 1.85 -6.21
N ASP A 94 15.41 0.72 -6.84
CA ASP A 94 16.55 0.64 -7.73
C ASP A 94 16.23 1.38 -9.05
N ALA A 95 16.82 2.53 -9.23
CA ALA A 95 16.73 3.36 -10.43
C ALA A 95 18.10 3.53 -11.10
N SER A 96 18.93 2.48 -11.06
CA SER A 96 20.28 2.48 -11.65
C SER A 96 20.27 2.43 -13.17
N SER A 97 19.23 1.86 -13.79
CA SER A 97 19.04 1.91 -15.25
C SER A 97 18.44 3.24 -15.69
N ALA A 98 18.79 3.70 -16.91
CA ALA A 98 18.22 4.93 -17.49
C ALA A 98 16.69 4.87 -17.54
N LEU A 99 16.12 3.73 -17.95
CA LEU A 99 14.67 3.52 -18.01
C LEU A 99 14.02 3.64 -16.63
N ALA A 100 14.57 2.97 -15.61
CA ALA A 100 13.97 3.01 -14.26
C ALA A 100 14.07 4.41 -13.64
N TYR A 101 15.15 5.13 -13.91
CA TYR A 101 15.30 6.53 -13.48
C TYR A 101 14.25 7.43 -14.13
N GLU A 102 14.14 7.38 -15.46
CA GLU A 102 13.17 8.15 -16.23
C GLU A 102 11.72 7.82 -15.83
N ALA A 103 11.41 6.54 -15.70
CA ALA A 103 10.11 6.07 -15.25
C ALA A 103 9.73 6.62 -13.87
N ARG A 104 10.68 6.58 -12.92
CA ARG A 104 10.47 7.14 -11.57
C ARG A 104 10.16 8.62 -11.62
N GLU A 105 10.97 9.40 -12.34
CA GLU A 105 10.79 10.84 -12.39
C GLU A 105 9.49 11.22 -13.12
N TYR A 106 9.19 10.55 -14.25
CA TYR A 106 7.95 10.76 -15.00
C TYR A 106 6.70 10.45 -14.17
N LEU A 107 6.65 9.27 -13.53
CA LEU A 107 5.51 8.87 -12.71
C LEU A 107 5.29 9.83 -11.54
N LYS A 108 6.37 10.29 -10.89
CA LYS A 108 6.28 11.28 -9.83
C LYS A 108 5.80 12.65 -10.33
N GLN A 109 6.21 13.06 -11.51
CA GLN A 109 5.82 14.35 -12.07
C GLN A 109 4.37 14.36 -12.58
N VAL A 110 3.94 13.29 -13.24
CA VAL A 110 2.68 13.27 -14.01
C VAL A 110 1.54 12.58 -13.25
N PHE A 111 1.84 11.52 -12.50
CA PHE A 111 0.82 10.69 -11.84
C PHE A 111 0.69 10.93 -10.33
N MET A 112 1.49 11.83 -9.74
CA MET A 112 1.44 12.10 -8.31
C MET A 112 0.10 12.74 -7.92
N PRO A 113 -0.72 12.07 -7.10
CA PRO A 113 -1.94 12.68 -6.58
C PRO A 113 -1.63 13.71 -5.50
N ASP A 114 -2.57 14.59 -5.24
CA ASP A 114 -2.50 15.48 -4.08
C ASP A 114 -2.82 14.67 -2.80
N TYR A 115 -1.80 13.99 -2.26
CA TYR A 115 -1.92 13.14 -1.07
C TYR A 115 -1.35 13.79 0.19
N ARG A 116 -0.56 14.86 0.04
CA ARG A 116 0.02 15.59 1.16
C ARG A 116 -1.04 16.48 1.81
N GLY A 117 -1.07 16.51 3.11
CA GLY A 117 -2.06 17.29 3.86
C GLY A 117 -3.41 16.59 4.08
N ARG A 118 -3.60 15.37 3.57
CA ARG A 118 -4.78 14.57 3.86
C ARG A 118 -4.78 14.09 5.32
N ASP A 119 -5.97 13.95 5.90
CA ASP A 119 -6.10 13.40 7.25
C ASP A 119 -5.75 11.91 7.28
N CYS A 120 -6.24 11.17 6.27
CA CYS A 120 -5.97 9.75 6.12
C CYS A 120 -5.72 9.38 4.65
N ILE A 121 -4.98 8.29 4.45
CA ILE A 121 -4.75 7.69 3.15
C ILE A 121 -5.14 6.22 3.21
N VAL A 122 -5.89 5.75 2.21
CA VAL A 122 -6.20 4.34 1.97
C VAL A 122 -5.53 3.90 0.67
N GLY A 123 -4.98 2.70 0.64
CA GLY A 123 -4.40 2.18 -0.59
C GLY A 123 -3.69 0.84 -0.41
N TYR A 124 -3.17 0.32 -1.51
CA TYR A 124 -2.49 -0.96 -1.51
C TYR A 124 -1.29 -0.96 -0.56
N ARG A 125 -1.02 -2.13 -0.01
CA ARG A 125 0.20 -2.37 0.76
C ARG A 125 1.32 -2.84 -0.16
N ALA A 126 2.50 -2.25 -0.02
CA ALA A 126 3.72 -2.72 -0.65
C ALA A 126 4.60 -3.46 0.38
N ASP A 127 4.27 -4.72 0.68
CA ASP A 127 5.25 -5.58 1.36
C ASP A 127 6.38 -5.99 0.38
N ASP A 128 7.36 -6.74 0.86
CA ASP A 128 8.55 -7.08 0.07
C ASP A 128 8.23 -7.74 -1.28
N SER A 129 7.12 -8.49 -1.39
CA SER A 129 6.69 -9.10 -2.65
C SER A 129 6.14 -8.09 -3.63
N TYR A 130 5.24 -7.23 -3.16
CA TYR A 130 4.58 -6.23 -4.01
C TYR A 130 5.51 -5.09 -4.39
N PHE A 131 6.47 -4.79 -3.53
CA PHE A 131 7.55 -3.87 -3.86
C PHE A 131 8.36 -4.39 -5.07
N SER A 132 8.63 -5.69 -5.15
CA SER A 132 9.32 -6.27 -6.31
C SER A 132 8.49 -6.19 -7.60
N PHE A 133 7.15 -6.29 -7.51
CA PHE A 133 6.27 -6.14 -8.68
C PHE A 133 6.28 -4.70 -9.21
N ALA A 134 6.27 -3.72 -8.30
CA ALA A 134 6.42 -2.31 -8.66
C ALA A 134 7.80 -2.03 -9.30
N GLN A 135 8.85 -2.63 -8.78
CA GLN A 135 10.20 -2.56 -9.36
C GLN A 135 10.25 -3.18 -10.76
N ASP A 136 9.63 -4.35 -10.97
CA ASP A 136 9.56 -5.00 -12.28
C ASP A 136 8.83 -4.12 -13.32
N PHE A 137 7.82 -3.35 -12.89
CA PHE A 137 7.12 -2.43 -13.77
C PHE A 137 7.99 -1.25 -14.22
N ILE A 138 8.67 -0.56 -13.30
CA ILE A 138 9.54 0.57 -13.68
C ILE A 138 10.77 0.13 -14.48
N ASN A 139 11.16 -1.14 -14.37
CA ASN A 139 12.21 -1.75 -15.20
C ASN A 139 11.70 -2.22 -16.57
N GLY A 140 10.41 -2.04 -16.88
CA GLY A 140 9.80 -2.48 -18.13
C GLY A 140 9.62 -4.00 -18.28
N THR A 141 9.75 -4.75 -17.18
CA THR A 141 9.63 -6.22 -17.19
C THR A 141 8.17 -6.68 -17.32
N ILE A 142 7.24 -5.94 -16.69
CA ILE A 142 5.80 -6.21 -16.74
C ILE A 142 5.02 -5.00 -17.26
N SER A 143 3.82 -5.28 -17.80
CA SER A 143 2.93 -4.25 -18.31
C SER A 143 2.08 -3.60 -17.19
N TYR A 144 1.46 -2.47 -17.52
CA TYR A 144 0.48 -1.79 -16.68
C TYR A 144 -0.63 -2.73 -16.18
N ARG A 145 -1.18 -3.56 -17.09
CA ARG A 145 -2.21 -4.54 -16.76
C ARG A 145 -1.70 -5.61 -15.80
N GLN A 146 -0.48 -6.09 -16.02
CA GLN A 146 0.16 -7.08 -15.15
C GLN A 146 0.42 -6.49 -13.76
N LEU A 147 0.89 -5.24 -13.67
CA LEU A 147 1.02 -4.54 -12.38
C LEU A 147 -0.32 -4.47 -11.63
N GLY A 148 -1.39 -4.03 -12.29
CA GLY A 148 -2.72 -3.92 -11.69
C GLY A 148 -3.26 -5.26 -11.16
N ARG A 149 -2.95 -6.38 -11.84
CA ARG A 149 -3.30 -7.73 -11.37
C ARG A 149 -2.41 -8.18 -10.23
N ALA A 150 -1.10 -7.94 -10.33
CA ALA A 150 -0.12 -8.30 -9.31
C ALA A 150 -0.48 -7.67 -7.96
N MET A 151 -0.94 -6.41 -7.96
CA MET A 151 -1.36 -5.71 -6.73
C MET A 151 -2.58 -6.31 -6.04
N ARG A 152 -3.33 -7.18 -6.72
CA ARG A 152 -4.49 -7.90 -6.17
C ARG A 152 -4.19 -9.34 -5.74
N LEU A 153 -2.98 -9.83 -6.02
CA LEU A 153 -2.55 -11.17 -5.62
C LEU A 153 -2.44 -11.25 -4.09
N GLY A 154 -2.73 -12.43 -3.55
CA GLY A 154 -2.57 -12.72 -2.12
C GLY A 154 -3.56 -12.03 -1.18
N LYS A 155 -4.51 -11.24 -1.71
CA LYS A 155 -5.56 -10.55 -0.93
C LYS A 155 -4.98 -9.82 0.29
N LEU A 156 -3.91 -9.05 0.10
CA LEU A 156 -3.23 -8.31 1.17
C LEU A 156 -4.11 -7.26 1.85
N GLY A 157 -5.24 -6.93 1.23
CA GLY A 157 -6.05 -5.83 1.69
C GLY A 157 -5.39 -4.47 1.47
N GLU A 158 -6.01 -3.48 2.05
CA GLU A 158 -5.56 -2.09 1.98
C GLU A 158 -5.01 -1.67 3.34
N GLN A 159 -4.08 -0.73 3.28
CA GLN A 159 -3.62 0.00 4.45
C GLN A 159 -4.52 1.22 4.64
N PHE A 160 -4.87 1.50 5.89
CA PHE A 160 -5.50 2.73 6.33
C PHE A 160 -4.48 3.49 7.18
N VAL A 161 -4.05 4.66 6.73
CA VAL A 161 -2.94 5.39 7.33
C VAL A 161 -3.39 6.73 7.84
N LEU A 162 -3.27 6.97 9.15
CA LEU A 162 -3.54 8.27 9.77
C LEU A 162 -2.32 9.17 9.58
N LYS A 163 -2.54 10.40 9.14
CA LYS A 163 -1.49 11.35 8.76
C LYS A 163 -1.51 12.65 9.57
N SER A 164 -2.70 13.17 9.94
CA SER A 164 -2.86 14.46 10.59
C SER A 164 -3.16 14.33 12.07
N GLU A 165 -2.79 15.32 12.87
CA GLU A 165 -3.16 15.41 14.29
C GLU A 165 -4.67 15.23 14.47
N ARG A 166 -5.48 15.82 13.60
CA ARG A 166 -6.93 15.71 13.59
C ARG A 166 -7.42 14.25 13.51
N ALA A 167 -6.76 13.40 12.70
CA ALA A 167 -7.10 11.98 12.62
C ALA A 167 -6.66 11.24 13.90
N PHE A 168 -5.52 11.61 14.48
CA PHE A 168 -5.04 11.02 15.73
C PHE A 168 -5.88 11.41 16.95
N GLU A 169 -6.55 12.56 16.96
CA GLU A 169 -7.50 12.96 18.01
C GLU A 169 -8.81 12.17 18.00
N ARG A 170 -9.12 11.51 16.87
CA ARG A 170 -10.37 10.79 16.64
C ARG A 170 -10.26 9.27 16.69
N ILE A 171 -9.06 8.76 16.92
CA ILE A 171 -8.83 7.32 17.06
C ILE A 171 -8.88 6.93 18.55
N GLU A 172 -9.66 5.92 18.87
CA GLU A 172 -9.84 5.41 20.22
C GLU A 172 -9.39 3.95 20.31
N PHE A 173 -8.51 3.66 21.25
CA PHE A 173 -8.05 2.30 21.53
C PHE A 173 -9.17 1.47 22.18
N LYS A 174 -9.42 0.26 21.65
CA LYS A 174 -10.48 -0.65 22.10
C LYS A 174 -9.97 -1.97 22.66
N GLY A 175 -8.65 -2.11 22.78
CA GLY A 175 -8.02 -3.33 23.28
C GLY A 175 -7.07 -3.97 22.29
N TYR A 176 -6.62 -5.16 22.63
CA TYR A 176 -5.66 -5.90 21.81
C TYR A 176 -5.86 -7.41 21.91
N GLU A 177 -5.31 -8.12 20.95
CA GLU A 177 -5.18 -9.57 20.97
C GLU A 177 -3.69 -9.95 20.94
N ILE A 178 -3.27 -10.90 21.79
CA ILE A 178 -1.93 -11.47 21.73
C ILE A 178 -1.82 -12.39 20.54
N VAL A 179 -0.83 -12.15 19.68
CA VAL A 179 -0.62 -12.90 18.45
C VAL A 179 0.62 -13.79 18.59
N ARG A 180 0.41 -15.11 18.52
CA ARG A 180 1.49 -16.09 18.66
C ARG A 180 2.24 -16.30 17.36
N ALA A 181 3.55 -16.16 17.38
CA ALA A 181 4.39 -16.32 16.21
C ALA A 181 4.34 -17.76 15.64
N GLU A 182 4.22 -18.78 16.50
CA GLU A 182 4.13 -20.18 16.09
C GLU A 182 2.95 -20.45 15.14
N GLU A 183 1.85 -19.71 15.31
CA GLU A 183 0.66 -19.81 14.47
C GLU A 183 0.74 -18.88 13.25
N TRP A 184 1.02 -17.60 13.48
CA TRP A 184 0.81 -16.56 12.49
C TRP A 184 2.02 -16.32 11.57
N TYR A 185 3.24 -16.60 12.02
CA TYR A 185 4.42 -16.43 11.18
C TYR A 185 4.41 -17.44 9.99
N GLY A 186 3.99 -18.68 10.24
CA GLY A 186 3.82 -19.69 9.19
C GLY A 186 2.78 -19.27 8.13
N ARG A 187 1.64 -18.73 8.56
CA ARG A 187 0.57 -18.21 7.68
C ARG A 187 1.06 -17.05 6.82
N LYS A 188 1.72 -16.06 7.43
CA LYS A 188 2.35 -14.93 6.74
C LYS A 188 3.31 -15.40 5.64
N MET A 189 4.22 -16.30 5.96
CA MET A 189 5.21 -16.82 5.00
C MET A 189 4.57 -17.68 3.90
N ALA A 190 3.51 -18.41 4.20
CA ALA A 190 2.78 -19.21 3.22
C ALA A 190 2.05 -18.31 2.21
N ARG A 191 1.39 -17.25 2.69
CA ARG A 191 0.71 -16.26 1.87
C ARG A 191 1.70 -15.52 0.95
N ASP A 192 2.81 -15.05 1.49
CA ASP A 192 3.86 -14.37 0.72
C ASP A 192 4.40 -15.26 -0.40
N ARG A 193 4.73 -16.52 -0.08
CA ARG A 193 5.18 -17.49 -1.10
C ARG A 193 4.11 -17.77 -2.16
N ALA A 194 2.84 -17.85 -1.76
CA ALA A 194 1.74 -18.06 -2.70
C ALA A 194 1.56 -16.87 -3.64
N ALA A 195 1.65 -15.63 -3.13
CA ALA A 195 1.58 -14.41 -3.94
C ALA A 195 2.75 -14.34 -4.95
N ARG A 196 3.99 -14.58 -4.49
CA ARG A 196 5.16 -14.62 -5.38
C ARG A 196 5.04 -15.70 -6.46
N ARG A 197 4.60 -16.91 -6.12
CA ARG A 197 4.38 -17.98 -7.09
C ARG A 197 3.31 -17.59 -8.11
N ALA A 198 2.15 -17.08 -7.64
CA ALA A 198 1.10 -16.64 -8.54
C ALA A 198 1.53 -15.51 -9.47
N TYR A 199 2.40 -14.61 -8.99
CA TYR A 199 2.98 -13.56 -9.81
C TYR A 199 3.86 -14.13 -10.92
N PHE A 200 4.81 -15.02 -10.60
CA PHE A 200 5.67 -15.63 -11.61
C PHE A 200 4.88 -16.47 -12.60
N ASP A 201 4.01 -17.35 -12.12
CA ASP A 201 3.31 -18.33 -12.96
C ASP A 201 2.22 -17.69 -13.84
N ARG A 202 1.58 -16.61 -13.41
CA ARG A 202 0.39 -16.05 -14.04
C ARG A 202 0.57 -14.69 -14.65
N GLU A 203 1.34 -13.83 -14.02
CA GLU A 203 1.43 -12.43 -14.43
C GLU A 203 2.72 -12.15 -15.23
N ARG A 204 3.88 -12.50 -14.68
CA ARG A 204 5.16 -12.15 -15.29
C ARG A 204 5.39 -12.82 -16.65
N GLU A 205 4.97 -14.07 -16.80
CA GLU A 205 5.21 -14.85 -18.03
C GLU A 205 4.14 -14.66 -19.12
N HIS A 206 3.00 -14.02 -18.82
CA HIS A 206 1.87 -13.93 -19.72
C HIS A 206 1.69 -12.52 -20.29
N ARG A 207 2.51 -12.19 -21.29
CA ARG A 207 2.29 -11.00 -22.12
C ARG A 207 1.05 -11.16 -23.00
N MET A 208 0.20 -10.12 -23.02
CA MET A 208 -0.96 -10.06 -23.90
C MET A 208 -0.72 -9.03 -25.02
N LYS A 209 -1.34 -9.27 -26.20
CA LYS A 209 -1.31 -8.29 -27.29
C LYS A 209 -2.00 -7.00 -26.82
N GLY A 210 -1.34 -5.87 -27.06
CA GLY A 210 -1.83 -4.55 -26.65
C GLY A 210 -1.53 -4.20 -25.19
N ASP A 211 -0.68 -4.96 -24.50
CA ASP A 211 -0.17 -4.58 -23.20
C ASP A 211 0.70 -3.32 -23.27
N ILE A 212 0.44 -2.37 -22.37
CA ILE A 212 1.15 -1.10 -22.23
C ILE A 212 2.28 -1.28 -21.23
N TYR A 213 3.51 -1.01 -21.67
CA TYR A 213 4.70 -1.02 -20.81
C TYR A 213 5.10 0.39 -20.43
N ILE A 214 5.95 0.52 -19.43
CA ILE A 214 6.43 1.83 -18.97
C ILE A 214 7.11 2.63 -20.10
N THR A 215 7.83 1.98 -21.00
CA THR A 215 8.43 2.61 -22.19
C THR A 215 7.40 3.32 -23.05
N GLN A 216 6.26 2.67 -23.30
CA GLN A 216 5.19 3.28 -24.09
C GLN A 216 4.53 4.45 -23.34
N ILE A 217 4.40 4.36 -22.01
CA ILE A 217 3.88 5.47 -21.20
C ILE A 217 4.80 6.69 -21.31
N LEU A 218 6.11 6.48 -21.34
CA LEU A 218 7.11 7.53 -21.49
C LEU A 218 7.11 8.10 -22.92
N ASP A 219 7.22 7.23 -23.95
CA ASP A 219 7.34 7.62 -25.35
C ASP A 219 6.11 8.39 -25.87
N GLU A 220 4.92 8.04 -25.37
CA GLU A 220 3.66 8.68 -25.75
C GLU A 220 3.19 9.76 -24.74
N GLU A 221 4.01 10.07 -23.73
CA GLU A 221 3.70 11.06 -22.69
C GLU A 221 2.31 10.87 -22.07
N MET A 222 1.94 9.60 -21.76
CA MET A 222 0.60 9.27 -21.24
C MET A 222 0.33 9.91 -19.88
N THR A 223 -0.85 10.51 -19.75
CA THR A 223 -1.32 11.15 -18.50
C THR A 223 -2.40 10.31 -17.81
N PRO A 224 -2.80 10.65 -16.56
CA PRO A 224 -3.89 9.95 -15.86
C PRO A 224 -5.22 9.91 -16.61
N ASP A 225 -5.44 10.85 -17.54
CA ASP A 225 -6.65 10.94 -18.34
C ASP A 225 -6.64 10.05 -19.59
N ASP A 226 -5.51 9.39 -19.91
CA ASP A 226 -5.43 8.49 -21.06
C ASP A 226 -6.41 7.32 -20.89
N PRO A 227 -7.36 7.14 -21.85
CA PRO A 227 -8.41 6.12 -21.74
C PRO A 227 -7.86 4.68 -21.69
N ARG A 228 -6.63 4.46 -22.13
CA ARG A 228 -5.96 3.16 -22.10
C ARG A 228 -5.43 2.77 -20.71
N LEU A 229 -5.37 3.74 -19.79
CA LEU A 229 -4.91 3.56 -18.39
C LEU A 229 -6.10 3.52 -17.39
N ARG A 230 -7.31 3.34 -17.88
CA ARG A 230 -8.55 3.24 -17.07
C ARG A 230 -9.02 1.81 -16.89
#